data_c87276864f03ede5231d5986ce8717de
#
_entry.id   c87276864f03ede5231d5986ce8717de
#
_cell.length_a   1.000
_cell.length_b   1.000
_cell.length_c   1.000
_cell.angle_alpha   90.00
_cell.angle_beta   90.00
_cell.angle_gamma   90.00
#
_symmetry.space_group_name_H-M   'P 1'
#
loop_
_entity.id
_entity.type
_entity.pdbx_description
1 polymer ?
#
loop_
_entity_poly.entity_id
_entity_poly.type
_entity_poly.pdbx_seq_one_letter_code
_entity_poly.pdbx_strand_id
1 'polypeptide(L)'
;MLRRLTLGFAGVVTAAIAIAACSSSDATQSISVGPNFTSQTLYAADVTQNAVNIYTPNPKTTAGPQYQIGGGSTSLAGPQYLTFDSASNLWVTNWLSSVTSGEVLEFKAEATGNVIPYQTFSTGNVRPRGIADVLYTFSGTTTTADVLAVAVVDPSQSAGFNSGVQFFTAALLTSAYQTIAGPATGLNVPSGVAFDAKDNLYVSNLQGASVEVFSLPSVTPAPTPTATPTPSPTPSPTPSNSTPTPIPTTAATATPLNIAPVATISGSASGIHQPTGLALDTNGRIYVADQASTVCTPSCPAILIFPAGSNGAVTPQSISGTNTGLTAPTDVKVDKSFNIYVADEKAGQGVVYVFAAGATGNVAPVATLNATGALIGLALTP
;
A
#
# COMPACT_ATOMS: atom_id res chain seq x y z
N MET A 1 37.19 36.38 -44.19
CA MET A 1 37.49 35.13 -43.46
C MET A 1 36.26 34.73 -42.67
N LEU A 2 35.45 33.83 -43.25
CA LEU A 2 34.22 33.32 -42.63
C LEU A 2 34.56 32.12 -41.77
N ARG A 3 34.21 32.16 -40.48
CA ARG A 3 34.15 30.96 -39.62
C ARG A 3 32.68 30.52 -39.49
N ARG A 4 32.41 29.35 -40.01
CA ARG A 4 31.13 28.65 -39.83
C ARG A 4 31.07 28.06 -38.46
N LEU A 5 29.98 28.33 -37.74
CA LEU A 5 29.60 27.66 -36.48
C LEU A 5 28.69 26.49 -36.84
N THR A 6 29.12 25.28 -36.57
CA THR A 6 28.31 24.06 -36.72
C THR A 6 27.58 23.79 -35.42
N LEU A 7 26.23 23.89 -35.44
CA LEU A 7 25.39 23.41 -34.36
C LEU A 7 25.24 21.88 -34.50
N GLY A 8 25.63 21.17 -33.47
CA GLY A 8 25.37 19.73 -33.34
C GLY A 8 23.94 19.51 -32.88
N PHE A 9 23.15 18.77 -33.64
CA PHE A 9 21.86 18.25 -33.24
C PHE A 9 22.09 17.01 -32.34
N ALA A 10 21.65 17.07 -31.10
CA ALA A 10 21.50 15.88 -30.24
C ALA A 10 20.25 15.12 -30.69
N GLY A 11 20.47 13.89 -31.18
CA GLY A 11 19.40 13.02 -31.63
C GLY A 11 18.62 12.46 -30.44
N VAL A 12 17.32 12.65 -30.48
CA VAL A 12 16.35 11.96 -29.61
C VAL A 12 16.19 10.55 -30.17
N VAL A 13 16.63 9.55 -29.43
CA VAL A 13 16.35 8.14 -29.75
C VAL A 13 14.95 7.81 -29.31
N THR A 14 14.01 7.75 -30.25
CA THR A 14 12.69 7.17 -30.05
C THR A 14 12.79 5.65 -30.16
N ALA A 15 12.66 4.96 -29.03
CA ALA A 15 12.49 3.51 -29.01
C ALA A 15 11.07 3.18 -29.45
N ALA A 16 10.89 2.65 -30.66
CA ALA A 16 9.62 2.11 -31.11
C ALA A 16 9.48 0.68 -30.57
N ILE A 17 8.55 0.47 -29.63
CA ILE A 17 8.14 -0.86 -29.19
C ILE A 17 7.10 -1.37 -30.18
N ALA A 18 7.43 -2.42 -30.92
CA ALA A 18 6.49 -3.12 -31.79
C ALA A 18 5.59 -4.01 -30.93
N ILE A 19 4.33 -3.64 -30.77
CA ILE A 19 3.29 -4.48 -30.16
C ILE A 19 2.67 -5.32 -31.28
N ALA A 20 2.78 -6.65 -31.17
CA ALA A 20 2.06 -7.57 -32.04
C ALA A 20 0.57 -7.50 -31.69
N ALA A 21 -0.23 -6.89 -32.55
CA ALA A 21 -1.66 -6.78 -32.40
C ALA A 21 -2.35 -8.10 -32.75
N CYS A 22 -3.13 -8.63 -31.82
CA CYS A 22 -4.25 -9.49 -32.17
C CYS A 22 -5.44 -8.57 -32.47
N SER A 23 -5.99 -8.69 -33.65
CA SER A 23 -6.92 -7.76 -34.28
C SER A 23 -8.25 -7.64 -33.55
N SER A 24 -8.53 -6.46 -33.02
CA SER A 24 -9.86 -5.85 -33.08
C SER A 24 -9.66 -4.35 -33.30
N SER A 25 -10.32 -3.81 -34.32
CA SER A 25 -10.21 -2.45 -34.79
C SER A 25 -10.69 -1.47 -33.69
N ASP A 26 -9.74 -0.80 -33.05
CA ASP A 26 -10.04 0.43 -32.34
C ASP A 26 -8.90 1.44 -32.52
N ALA A 27 -9.32 2.65 -32.82
CA ALA A 27 -8.52 3.76 -33.23
C ALA A 27 -7.41 4.08 -32.22
N THR A 28 -6.19 4.31 -32.73
CA THR A 28 -5.11 4.95 -31.99
C THR A 28 -5.56 6.30 -31.43
N GLN A 29 -5.98 6.32 -30.16
CA GLN A 29 -6.14 7.57 -29.43
C GLN A 29 -4.75 8.07 -29.04
N SER A 30 -4.36 9.21 -29.56
CA SER A 30 -3.20 9.95 -29.09
C SER A 30 -3.49 10.44 -27.67
N ILE A 31 -2.75 9.94 -26.69
CA ILE A 31 -2.87 10.37 -25.29
C ILE A 31 -2.28 11.76 -25.18
N SER A 32 -3.13 12.76 -25.08
CA SER A 32 -2.71 14.12 -24.74
C SER A 32 -2.66 14.23 -23.22
N VAL A 33 -1.46 14.18 -22.66
CA VAL A 33 -1.23 14.48 -21.24
C VAL A 33 -1.51 15.95 -21.01
N GLY A 34 -2.52 16.29 -20.21
CA GLY A 34 -2.79 17.66 -19.82
C GLY A 34 -1.66 18.23 -18.95
N PRO A 35 -1.48 19.56 -18.89
CA PRO A 35 -0.28 20.19 -18.34
C PRO A 35 -0.02 20.04 -16.84
N ASN A 36 -0.89 19.35 -16.09
CA ASN A 36 -0.82 19.28 -14.63
C ASN A 36 -0.86 17.86 -14.03
N PHE A 37 -0.60 16.81 -14.82
CA PHE A 37 -0.61 15.45 -14.31
C PHE A 37 0.77 14.82 -14.36
N THR A 38 1.15 14.17 -13.28
CA THR A 38 2.41 13.42 -13.20
C THR A 38 2.33 12.20 -14.13
N SER A 39 3.48 11.72 -14.57
CA SER A 39 3.60 10.47 -15.33
C SER A 39 3.42 9.22 -14.47
N GLN A 40 2.96 9.37 -13.21
CA GLN A 40 2.78 8.24 -12.29
C GLN A 40 1.63 7.35 -12.75
N THR A 41 1.89 6.06 -12.79
CA THR A 41 0.90 5.04 -13.10
C THR A 41 0.14 4.67 -11.81
N LEU A 42 -1.17 4.58 -11.90
CA LEU A 42 -2.03 4.19 -10.79
C LEU A 42 -2.31 2.69 -10.85
N TYR A 43 -2.14 2.03 -9.72
CA TYR A 43 -2.52 0.64 -9.49
C TYR A 43 -3.66 0.59 -8.47
N ALA A 44 -4.66 -0.28 -8.71
CA ALA A 44 -5.82 -0.42 -7.85
C ALA A 44 -6.13 -1.91 -7.62
N ALA A 45 -6.25 -2.31 -6.36
CA ALA A 45 -6.65 -3.67 -5.98
C ALA A 45 -8.14 -3.87 -6.22
N ASP A 46 -8.48 -4.77 -7.13
CA ASP A 46 -9.85 -5.18 -7.45
C ASP A 46 -10.15 -6.52 -6.76
N VAL A 47 -10.82 -6.43 -5.61
CA VAL A 47 -11.09 -7.59 -4.75
C VAL A 47 -12.09 -8.57 -5.39
N THR A 48 -12.99 -8.08 -6.21
CA THR A 48 -14.02 -8.91 -6.86
C THR A 48 -13.45 -9.68 -8.04
N GLN A 49 -12.54 -9.07 -8.80
CA GLN A 49 -11.91 -9.70 -9.95
C GLN A 49 -10.66 -10.51 -9.59
N ASN A 50 -10.21 -10.46 -8.33
CA ASN A 50 -8.92 -11.03 -7.90
C ASN A 50 -7.78 -10.54 -8.78
N ALA A 51 -7.65 -9.24 -8.89
CA ALA A 51 -6.73 -8.61 -9.82
C ALA A 51 -6.20 -7.27 -9.30
N VAL A 52 -5.14 -6.80 -9.92
CA VAL A 52 -4.68 -5.41 -9.79
C VAL A 52 -4.89 -4.71 -11.12
N ASN A 53 -5.75 -3.71 -11.13
CA ASN A 53 -6.02 -2.86 -12.26
C ASN A 53 -4.94 -1.79 -12.41
N ILE A 54 -4.51 -1.49 -13.63
CA ILE A 54 -3.44 -0.54 -13.92
C ILE A 54 -3.98 0.53 -14.86
N TYR A 55 -3.89 1.79 -14.41
CA TYR A 55 -4.37 2.96 -15.12
C TYR A 55 -3.21 3.88 -15.45
N THR A 56 -2.98 4.14 -16.72
CA THR A 56 -2.09 5.23 -17.11
C THR A 56 -2.79 6.55 -16.87
N PRO A 57 -2.13 7.56 -16.27
CA PRO A 57 -2.83 8.78 -15.88
C PRO A 57 -3.32 9.55 -17.10
N ASN A 58 -4.60 9.47 -17.38
CA ASN A 58 -5.29 10.44 -18.24
C ASN A 58 -6.58 10.87 -17.53
N PRO A 59 -6.49 11.87 -16.67
CA PRO A 59 -7.57 12.27 -15.79
C PRO A 59 -8.77 12.90 -16.49
N LYS A 60 -8.75 13.04 -17.79
CA LYS A 60 -9.87 13.63 -18.57
C LYS A 60 -10.80 12.60 -19.19
N THR A 61 -10.53 11.31 -19.04
CA THR A 61 -11.36 10.25 -19.64
C THR A 61 -11.91 9.31 -18.58
N THR A 62 -13.20 9.02 -18.65
CA THR A 62 -13.83 7.88 -17.99
C THR A 62 -13.30 6.60 -18.65
N ALA A 63 -12.15 6.12 -18.23
CA ALA A 63 -11.51 4.94 -18.80
C ALA A 63 -11.50 3.80 -17.78
N GLY A 64 -11.65 2.57 -18.29
CA GLY A 64 -11.30 1.37 -17.55
C GLY A 64 -9.77 1.18 -17.47
N PRO A 65 -9.31 0.12 -16.77
CA PRO A 65 -7.88 -0.19 -16.68
C PRO A 65 -7.31 -0.53 -18.06
N GLN A 66 -6.12 -0.01 -18.37
CA GLN A 66 -5.41 -0.32 -19.61
C GLN A 66 -4.68 -1.67 -19.52
N TYR A 67 -4.21 -2.03 -18.33
CA TYR A 67 -3.56 -3.31 -18.05
C TYR A 67 -4.08 -3.86 -16.73
N GLN A 68 -3.78 -5.12 -16.48
CA GLN A 68 -4.17 -5.82 -15.26
C GLN A 68 -3.12 -6.87 -14.91
N ILE A 69 -2.85 -7.07 -13.63
CA ILE A 69 -2.24 -8.30 -13.11
C ILE A 69 -3.42 -9.16 -12.63
N GLY A 70 -3.63 -10.33 -13.27
CA GLY A 70 -4.77 -11.18 -12.94
C GLY A 70 -4.72 -12.51 -13.67
N GLY A 71 -5.44 -13.49 -13.14
CA GLY A 71 -5.48 -14.84 -13.67
C GLY A 71 -4.92 -15.89 -12.70
N GLY A 72 -5.11 -17.16 -13.02
CA GLY A 72 -4.85 -18.27 -12.09
C GLY A 72 -3.40 -18.45 -11.61
N SER A 73 -2.43 -17.89 -12.33
CA SER A 73 -1.01 -17.97 -11.92
C SER A 73 -0.62 -16.88 -10.93
N THR A 74 -1.43 -15.84 -10.75
CA THR A 74 -1.05 -14.68 -9.92
C THR A 74 -1.20 -14.93 -8.43
N SER A 75 -1.88 -16.00 -8.01
CA SER A 75 -2.26 -16.28 -6.62
C SER A 75 -3.14 -15.19 -5.96
N LEU A 76 -3.59 -14.19 -6.71
CA LEU A 76 -4.49 -13.15 -6.18
C LEU A 76 -5.84 -13.76 -5.83
N ALA A 77 -6.24 -13.61 -4.56
CA ALA A 77 -7.50 -14.10 -4.01
C ALA A 77 -8.02 -13.14 -2.92
N GLY A 78 -8.60 -12.04 -3.37
CA GLY A 78 -9.02 -10.94 -2.51
C GLY A 78 -7.90 -9.96 -2.19
N PRO A 79 -7.26 -9.35 -3.21
CA PRO A 79 -6.22 -8.32 -3.00
C PRO A 79 -6.82 -7.11 -2.27
N GLN A 80 -6.07 -6.55 -1.31
CA GLN A 80 -6.55 -5.47 -0.46
C GLN A 80 -5.80 -4.17 -0.74
N TYR A 81 -4.61 -4.01 -0.24
CA TYR A 81 -3.82 -2.78 -0.36
C TYR A 81 -2.52 -3.03 -1.12
N LEU A 82 -1.96 -1.97 -1.63
CA LEU A 82 -0.81 -1.97 -2.52
C LEU A 82 0.25 -0.99 -2.05
N THR A 83 1.52 -1.32 -2.27
CA THR A 83 2.64 -0.38 -2.16
C THR A 83 3.74 -0.76 -3.15
N PHE A 84 4.63 0.18 -3.45
CA PHE A 84 5.85 -0.07 -4.20
C PHE A 84 7.05 0.01 -3.25
N ASP A 85 8.05 -0.85 -3.47
CA ASP A 85 9.34 -0.75 -2.81
C ASP A 85 10.29 0.21 -3.56
N SER A 86 11.49 0.42 -3.02
CA SER A 86 12.50 1.29 -3.61
C SER A 86 12.99 0.83 -5.01
N ALA A 87 12.82 -0.46 -5.33
CA ALA A 87 13.12 -1.05 -6.62
C ALA A 87 11.92 -1.03 -7.59
N SER A 88 10.81 -0.38 -7.21
CA SER A 88 9.55 -0.31 -7.95
C SER A 88 8.86 -1.66 -8.14
N ASN A 89 9.15 -2.68 -7.31
CA ASN A 89 8.32 -3.87 -7.27
C ASN A 89 7.01 -3.58 -6.54
N LEU A 90 5.94 -4.21 -6.99
CA LEU A 90 4.61 -4.05 -6.41
C LEU A 90 4.37 -5.11 -5.33
N TRP A 91 4.03 -4.66 -4.13
CA TRP A 91 3.61 -5.49 -3.02
C TRP A 91 2.11 -5.40 -2.82
N VAL A 92 1.45 -6.55 -2.67
CA VAL A 92 -0.02 -6.68 -2.58
C VAL A 92 -0.37 -7.50 -1.34
N THR A 93 -1.16 -6.93 -0.44
CA THR A 93 -1.80 -7.71 0.63
C THR A 93 -2.98 -8.49 0.06
N ASN A 94 -3.10 -9.76 0.42
CA ASN A 94 -4.00 -10.71 -0.23
C ASN A 94 -4.76 -11.52 0.84
N TRP A 95 -6.09 -11.44 0.82
CA TRP A 95 -6.94 -12.24 1.68
C TRP A 95 -7.28 -13.54 0.98
N LEU A 96 -6.87 -14.64 1.53
CA LEU A 96 -7.33 -15.93 1.04
C LEU A 96 -8.77 -16.16 1.49
N SER A 97 -9.70 -16.25 0.57
CA SER A 97 -11.17 -16.20 0.79
C SER A 97 -11.74 -17.26 1.74
N SER A 98 -10.97 -18.30 2.09
CA SER A 98 -11.45 -19.44 2.89
C SER A 98 -10.88 -19.53 4.30
N VAL A 99 -10.00 -18.59 4.72
CA VAL A 99 -9.18 -18.80 5.90
C VAL A 99 -8.98 -17.57 6.76
N THR A 100 -8.57 -17.82 7.97
CA THR A 100 -8.19 -16.84 8.98
C THR A 100 -6.81 -16.25 8.74
N SER A 101 -6.08 -16.69 7.70
CA SER A 101 -4.74 -16.22 7.32
C SER A 101 -4.76 -15.44 6.02
N GLY A 102 -3.74 -14.67 5.80
CA GLY A 102 -3.48 -13.97 4.55
C GLY A 102 -2.00 -13.99 4.19
N GLU A 103 -1.70 -13.44 3.05
CA GLU A 103 -0.34 -13.40 2.51
C GLU A 103 -0.05 -12.04 1.89
N VAL A 104 1.21 -11.78 1.61
CA VAL A 104 1.68 -10.65 0.84
C VAL A 104 2.42 -11.17 -0.37
N LEU A 105 2.07 -10.66 -1.54
CA LEU A 105 2.62 -11.06 -2.83
C LEU A 105 3.51 -9.95 -3.38
N GLU A 106 4.68 -10.30 -3.92
CA GLU A 106 5.54 -9.39 -4.69
C GLU A 106 5.41 -9.67 -6.17
N PHE A 107 5.16 -8.63 -6.95
CA PHE A 107 5.27 -8.64 -8.41
C PHE A 107 6.41 -7.72 -8.84
N LYS A 108 7.20 -8.16 -9.81
CA LYS A 108 8.29 -7.33 -10.35
C LYS A 108 7.77 -6.06 -11.00
N ALA A 109 8.60 -5.05 -11.02
CA ALA A 109 8.31 -3.79 -11.71
C ALA A 109 7.73 -4.04 -13.11
N GLU A 110 6.70 -3.26 -13.48
CA GLU A 110 6.01 -3.33 -14.76
C GLU A 110 5.30 -4.67 -15.07
N ALA A 111 5.12 -5.55 -14.07
CA ALA A 111 4.39 -6.81 -14.25
C ALA A 111 2.95 -6.56 -14.75
N THR A 112 2.51 -7.35 -15.73
CA THR A 112 1.15 -7.34 -16.26
C THR A 112 0.71 -8.75 -16.67
N GLY A 113 -0.60 -8.98 -16.77
CA GLY A 113 -1.16 -10.26 -17.21
C GLY A 113 -1.15 -11.33 -16.13
N ASN A 114 -1.18 -12.59 -16.58
CA ASN A 114 -1.23 -13.76 -15.70
C ASN A 114 0.18 -14.23 -15.30
N VAL A 115 0.84 -13.46 -14.44
CA VAL A 115 2.22 -13.69 -14.00
C VAL A 115 2.27 -14.32 -12.61
N ILE A 116 3.30 -15.14 -12.36
CA ILE A 116 3.56 -15.72 -11.03
C ILE A 116 4.19 -14.64 -10.14
N PRO A 117 3.79 -14.53 -8.86
CA PRO A 117 4.47 -13.66 -7.90
C PRO A 117 5.95 -14.01 -7.81
N TYR A 118 6.80 -13.00 -7.70
CA TYR A 118 8.24 -13.21 -7.53
C TYR A 118 8.55 -13.76 -6.13
N GLN A 119 7.85 -13.25 -5.13
CA GLN A 119 7.90 -13.74 -3.75
C GLN A 119 6.50 -13.74 -3.12
N THR A 120 6.34 -14.59 -2.10
CA THR A 120 5.13 -14.65 -1.29
C THR A 120 5.52 -14.94 0.15
N PHE A 121 4.90 -14.26 1.11
CA PHE A 121 5.06 -14.59 2.52
C PHE A 121 3.72 -14.52 3.27
N SER A 122 3.60 -15.30 4.32
CA SER A 122 2.39 -15.35 5.15
C SER A 122 2.46 -14.32 6.28
N THR A 123 1.33 -13.69 6.58
CA THR A 123 1.13 -12.88 7.78
C THR A 123 0.75 -13.71 9.02
N GLY A 124 0.71 -15.03 8.89
CA GLY A 124 0.26 -15.94 9.94
C GLY A 124 -1.27 -16.05 9.98
N ASN A 125 -1.83 -16.31 11.15
CA ASN A 125 -3.28 -16.48 11.33
C ASN A 125 -4.03 -15.15 11.45
N VAL A 126 -3.59 -14.14 10.73
CA VAL A 126 -4.20 -12.79 10.70
C VAL A 126 -4.44 -12.33 9.27
N ARG A 127 -5.42 -11.45 9.09
CA ARG A 127 -5.75 -10.89 7.78
C ARG A 127 -4.95 -9.62 7.52
N PRO A 128 -4.10 -9.57 6.49
CA PRO A 128 -3.42 -8.35 6.12
C PRO A 128 -4.40 -7.34 5.50
N ARG A 129 -4.21 -6.08 5.82
CA ARG A 129 -4.91 -4.93 5.24
C ARG A 129 -3.91 -3.97 4.62
N GLY A 130 -3.79 -2.76 5.17
CA GLY A 130 -2.87 -1.75 4.69
C GLY A 130 -1.43 -2.23 4.63
N ILE A 131 -0.71 -1.76 3.64
CA ILE A 131 0.71 -2.00 3.46
C ILE A 131 1.41 -0.72 3.04
N ALA A 132 2.57 -0.45 3.61
CA ALA A 132 3.45 0.64 3.23
C ALA A 132 4.90 0.18 3.27
N ASP A 133 5.72 0.76 2.41
CA ASP A 133 7.15 0.56 2.35
C ASP A 133 7.90 1.79 2.84
N VAL A 134 9.04 1.57 3.48
CA VAL A 134 10.01 2.60 3.80
C VAL A 134 11.43 2.07 3.63
N LEU A 135 12.28 2.84 2.98
CA LEU A 135 13.71 2.54 2.91
C LEU A 135 14.36 2.96 4.24
N TYR A 136 14.52 1.98 5.13
CA TYR A 136 14.94 2.20 6.52
C TYR A 136 16.42 1.93 6.71
N THR A 137 17.12 2.83 7.46
CA THR A 137 18.50 2.63 7.87
C THR A 137 18.54 2.08 9.30
N PHE A 138 19.02 0.86 9.47
CA PHE A 138 19.05 0.22 10.78
C PHE A 138 20.03 0.90 11.74
N SER A 139 19.57 1.12 12.98
CA SER A 139 20.36 1.82 14.01
C SER A 139 21.70 1.15 14.27
N GLY A 140 22.76 1.96 14.30
CA GLY A 140 24.13 1.50 14.53
C GLY A 140 24.78 0.79 13.34
N THR A 141 24.16 0.84 12.16
CA THR A 141 24.70 0.26 10.92
C THR A 141 24.65 1.28 9.78
N THR A 142 25.30 0.96 8.66
CA THR A 142 25.13 1.66 7.36
C THR A 142 24.19 0.89 6.43
N THR A 143 23.55 -0.18 6.93
CA THR A 143 22.67 -1.02 6.13
C THR A 143 21.32 -0.36 6.02
N THR A 144 20.85 -0.19 4.77
CA THR A 144 19.49 0.21 4.42
C THR A 144 18.77 -0.98 3.80
N ALA A 145 17.49 -1.12 4.07
CA ALA A 145 16.64 -2.08 3.38
C ALA A 145 15.21 -1.56 3.32
N ASP A 146 14.46 -2.04 2.35
CA ASP A 146 13.02 -1.85 2.32
C ASP A 146 12.39 -2.60 3.49
N VAL A 147 11.56 -1.88 4.24
CA VAL A 147 10.79 -2.38 5.38
C VAL A 147 9.32 -2.23 5.06
N LEU A 148 8.64 -3.35 4.96
CA LEU A 148 7.20 -3.41 4.76
C LEU A 148 6.48 -3.39 6.11
N ALA A 149 5.65 -2.39 6.34
CA ALA A 149 4.69 -2.37 7.44
C ALA A 149 3.34 -2.87 6.93
N VAL A 150 2.82 -3.90 7.55
CA VAL A 150 1.55 -4.55 7.18
C VAL A 150 0.57 -4.45 8.35
N ALA A 151 -0.52 -3.70 8.18
CA ALA A 151 -1.63 -3.73 9.14
C ALA A 151 -2.30 -5.09 9.08
N VAL A 152 -2.51 -5.71 10.24
CA VAL A 152 -3.11 -7.04 10.36
C VAL A 152 -4.24 -7.05 11.36
N VAL A 153 -5.28 -7.83 11.06
CA VAL A 153 -6.47 -7.96 11.90
C VAL A 153 -6.69 -9.42 12.23
N ASP A 154 -6.89 -9.71 13.52
CA ASP A 154 -7.33 -11.03 13.95
C ASP A 154 -8.79 -11.24 13.55
N PRO A 155 -9.10 -12.19 12.66
CA PRO A 155 -10.47 -12.47 12.23
C PRO A 155 -11.36 -13.04 13.35
N SER A 156 -10.76 -13.60 14.41
CA SER A 156 -11.49 -14.14 15.55
C SER A 156 -12.02 -13.05 16.47
N GLN A 157 -11.53 -11.82 16.31
CA GLN A 157 -11.82 -10.67 17.21
C GLN A 157 -11.62 -10.99 18.70
N SER A 158 -10.82 -12.02 18.99
CA SER A 158 -10.48 -12.39 20.37
C SER A 158 -9.64 -11.28 20.97
N ALA A 159 -10.28 -10.48 21.79
CA ALA A 159 -9.70 -9.46 22.67
C ALA A 159 -8.21 -9.10 22.42
N GLY A 160 -7.93 -8.33 21.40
CA GLY A 160 -6.92 -7.29 21.51
C GLY A 160 -5.46 -7.64 21.22
N PHE A 161 -5.05 -8.87 20.94
CA PHE A 161 -3.61 -9.18 20.87
C PHE A 161 -3.04 -9.48 19.49
N ASN A 162 -3.86 -9.81 18.50
CA ASN A 162 -3.39 -10.20 17.17
C ASN A 162 -3.65 -9.12 16.10
N SER A 163 -4.39 -8.06 16.42
CA SER A 163 -4.51 -6.90 15.54
C SER A 163 -3.37 -5.93 15.82
N GLY A 164 -2.71 -5.47 14.77
CA GLY A 164 -1.54 -4.61 14.93
C GLY A 164 -0.87 -4.29 13.61
N VAL A 165 0.41 -3.97 13.66
CA VAL A 165 1.25 -3.77 12.47
C VAL A 165 2.46 -4.68 12.55
N GLN A 166 2.63 -5.55 11.56
CA GLN A 166 3.77 -6.43 11.39
C GLN A 166 4.79 -5.80 10.46
N PHE A 167 6.08 -5.97 10.77
CA PHE A 167 7.18 -5.45 9.97
C PHE A 167 7.98 -6.59 9.37
N PHE A 168 8.25 -6.48 8.08
CA PHE A 168 9.04 -7.44 7.30
C PHE A 168 10.15 -6.69 6.57
N THR A 169 11.31 -7.34 6.43
CA THR A 169 12.35 -6.85 5.51
C THR A 169 12.36 -7.72 4.26
N ALA A 170 12.66 -7.15 3.11
CA ALA A 170 12.76 -7.90 1.85
C ALA A 170 13.76 -9.08 1.91
N ALA A 171 14.70 -9.06 2.84
CA ALA A 171 15.67 -10.14 3.06
C ALA A 171 15.19 -11.24 4.00
N LEU A 172 14.14 -11.00 4.83
CA LEU A 172 13.65 -11.92 5.86
C LEU A 172 12.13 -11.98 5.82
N LEU A 173 11.58 -12.61 4.79
CA LEU A 173 10.13 -12.72 4.57
C LEU A 173 9.49 -13.93 5.25
N THR A 174 10.25 -14.75 5.98
CA THR A 174 9.72 -15.96 6.61
C THR A 174 8.90 -15.71 7.87
N SER A 175 9.12 -14.57 8.53
CA SER A 175 8.35 -14.11 9.68
C SER A 175 8.53 -12.60 9.88
N ALA A 176 7.53 -11.96 10.50
CA ALA A 176 7.71 -10.57 10.95
C ALA A 176 8.89 -10.50 11.92
N TYR A 177 9.83 -9.59 11.66
CA TYR A 177 10.94 -9.35 12.57
C TYR A 177 10.51 -8.52 13.79
N GLN A 178 9.42 -7.75 13.65
CA GLN A 178 8.82 -6.94 14.69
C GLN A 178 7.31 -6.83 14.49
N THR A 179 6.58 -6.63 15.59
CA THR A 179 5.13 -6.35 15.57
C THR A 179 4.81 -5.28 16.59
N ILE A 180 4.01 -4.28 16.21
CA ILE A 180 3.38 -3.34 17.14
C ILE A 180 1.98 -3.85 17.41
N ALA A 181 1.71 -4.32 18.64
CA ALA A 181 0.40 -4.83 19.06
C ALA A 181 0.26 -4.79 20.58
N GLY A 182 -0.96 -4.79 21.06
CA GLY A 182 -1.30 -4.82 22.48
C GLY A 182 -2.09 -3.59 22.94
N PRO A 183 -2.61 -3.60 24.16
CA PRO A 183 -3.59 -2.61 24.62
C PRO A 183 -3.04 -1.17 24.71
N ALA A 184 -1.70 -0.99 24.92
CA ALA A 184 -1.12 0.35 24.97
C ALA A 184 -1.07 1.02 23.59
N THR A 185 -1.17 0.25 22.49
CA THR A 185 -1.10 0.79 21.13
C THR A 185 -2.36 1.56 20.73
N GLY A 186 -3.49 1.33 21.40
CA GLY A 186 -4.79 1.86 21.01
C GLY A 186 -5.38 1.27 19.73
N LEU A 187 -4.66 0.37 19.04
CA LEU A 187 -5.09 -0.20 17.76
C LEU A 187 -6.31 -1.12 17.92
N ASN A 188 -7.36 -0.82 17.15
CA ASN A 188 -8.58 -1.61 17.06
C ASN A 188 -9.03 -1.68 15.59
N VAL A 189 -8.79 -2.81 14.95
CA VAL A 189 -8.97 -3.01 13.50
C VAL A 189 -8.17 -1.99 12.68
N PRO A 190 -6.80 -2.01 12.76
CA PRO A 190 -5.99 -1.17 11.91
C PRO A 190 -6.27 -1.46 10.43
N SER A 191 -6.31 -0.42 9.60
CA SER A 191 -6.67 -0.51 8.18
C SER A 191 -5.55 -0.01 7.27
N GLY A 192 -5.52 1.27 6.93
CA GLY A 192 -4.46 1.86 6.13
C GLY A 192 -3.20 2.16 6.94
N VAL A 193 -2.05 2.14 6.30
CA VAL A 193 -0.76 2.53 6.88
C VAL A 193 0.03 3.39 5.90
N ALA A 194 0.83 4.33 6.41
CA ALA A 194 1.78 5.12 5.63
C ALA A 194 2.92 5.62 6.52
N PHE A 195 4.06 5.95 5.90
CA PHE A 195 5.20 6.57 6.57
C PHE A 195 5.32 8.05 6.22
N ASP A 196 5.80 8.85 7.17
CA ASP A 196 6.27 10.20 6.89
C ASP A 196 7.77 10.21 6.54
N ALA A 197 8.29 11.39 6.15
CA ALA A 197 9.70 11.56 5.82
C ALA A 197 10.67 11.41 7.02
N LYS A 198 10.16 11.17 8.23
CA LYS A 198 10.93 10.92 9.45
C LYS A 198 10.77 9.48 9.93
N ASP A 199 10.25 8.62 9.06
CA ASP A 199 9.96 7.21 9.32
C ASP A 199 8.93 6.97 10.45
N ASN A 200 8.09 7.98 10.78
CA ASN A 200 6.95 7.73 11.66
C ASN A 200 5.87 6.98 10.89
N LEU A 201 5.33 5.94 11.53
CA LEU A 201 4.23 5.14 10.99
C LEU A 201 2.89 5.73 11.40
N TYR A 202 2.06 6.06 10.43
CA TYR A 202 0.67 6.46 10.60
C TYR A 202 -0.23 5.26 10.31
N VAL A 203 -1.21 5.04 11.17
CA VAL A 203 -2.14 3.91 11.08
C VAL A 203 -3.57 4.43 11.20
N SER A 204 -4.40 4.23 10.20
CA SER A 204 -5.84 4.44 10.34
C SER A 204 -6.44 3.30 11.16
N ASN A 205 -7.18 3.65 12.19
CA ASN A 205 -7.67 2.76 13.23
C ASN A 205 -9.20 2.68 13.15
N LEU A 206 -9.70 1.77 12.32
CA LEU A 206 -11.09 1.76 11.84
C LEU A 206 -12.12 1.76 12.98
N GLN A 207 -12.01 0.84 13.92
CA GLN A 207 -12.91 0.75 15.07
C GLN A 207 -12.48 1.65 16.24
N GLY A 208 -11.26 2.17 16.21
CA GLY A 208 -10.80 3.17 17.17
C GLY A 208 -11.23 4.59 16.82
N ALA A 209 -11.75 4.82 15.60
CA ALA A 209 -12.12 6.13 15.07
C ALA A 209 -10.98 7.16 15.24
N SER A 210 -9.76 6.79 14.85
CA SER A 210 -8.55 7.58 15.05
C SER A 210 -7.51 7.31 13.98
N VAL A 211 -6.48 8.16 13.95
CA VAL A 211 -5.20 7.85 13.31
C VAL A 211 -4.14 7.83 14.40
N GLU A 212 -3.50 6.69 14.56
CA GLU A 212 -2.40 6.50 15.51
C GLU A 212 -1.05 6.73 14.83
N VAL A 213 -0.12 7.41 15.49
CA VAL A 213 1.21 7.69 14.97
C VAL A 213 2.24 7.06 15.88
N PHE A 214 3.09 6.20 15.32
CA PHE A 214 4.17 5.55 16.03
C PHE A 214 5.52 6.00 15.48
N SER A 215 6.45 6.34 16.36
CA SER A 215 7.86 6.39 15.97
C SER A 215 8.36 4.95 15.86
N LEU A 216 9.01 4.62 14.75
CA LEU A 216 9.64 3.31 14.64
C LEU A 216 10.72 3.20 15.71
N PRO A 217 10.68 2.14 16.54
CA PRO A 217 11.78 1.88 17.45
C PRO A 217 13.05 1.68 16.63
N SER A 218 14.19 2.09 17.18
CA SER A 218 15.50 1.78 16.60
C SER A 218 15.63 0.27 16.46
N VAL A 219 15.42 -0.24 15.26
CA VAL A 219 15.43 -1.68 15.01
C VAL A 219 16.88 -2.09 14.86
N THR A 220 17.36 -2.90 15.79
CA THR A 220 18.59 -3.66 15.54
C THR A 220 18.29 -4.76 14.56
N PRO A 221 19.11 -4.97 13.51
CA PRO A 221 18.93 -6.10 12.60
C PRO A 221 18.80 -7.39 13.41
N ALA A 222 17.86 -8.26 13.03
CA ALA A 222 17.83 -9.60 13.61
C ALA A 222 19.24 -10.21 13.47
N PRO A 223 19.80 -10.85 14.50
CA PRO A 223 21.12 -11.44 14.41
C PRO A 223 21.14 -12.36 13.19
N THR A 224 22.04 -12.10 12.25
CA THR A 224 22.28 -12.99 11.11
C THR A 224 22.47 -14.39 11.69
N PRO A 225 21.72 -15.41 11.24
CA PRO A 225 21.92 -16.74 11.75
C PRO A 225 23.40 -17.10 11.59
N THR A 226 24.09 -17.25 12.72
CA THR A 226 25.51 -17.64 12.74
C THR A 226 25.55 -19.00 12.07
N ALA A 227 26.21 -19.08 10.91
CA ALA A 227 26.40 -20.34 10.23
C ALA A 227 27.01 -21.32 11.25
N THR A 228 26.24 -22.35 11.62
CA THR A 228 26.76 -23.44 12.46
C THR A 228 27.97 -24.01 11.72
N PRO A 229 29.15 -24.07 12.33
CA PRO A 229 30.33 -24.60 11.66
C PRO A 229 30.00 -26.01 11.16
N THR A 230 30.12 -26.21 9.86
CA THR A 230 29.99 -27.53 9.23
C THR A 230 30.92 -28.48 9.97
N PRO A 231 30.44 -29.58 10.60
CA PRO A 231 31.36 -30.54 11.21
C PRO A 231 32.29 -31.08 10.13
N SER A 232 33.57 -31.09 10.43
CA SER A 232 34.60 -31.68 9.57
C SER A 232 34.23 -33.13 9.25
N PRO A 233 34.39 -33.61 8.02
CA PRO A 233 34.00 -34.96 7.64
C PRO A 233 34.86 -35.98 8.38
N THR A 234 34.24 -36.68 9.34
CA THR A 234 34.79 -37.91 9.91
C THR A 234 34.58 -39.04 8.91
N PRO A 235 35.55 -39.93 8.68
CA PRO A 235 35.43 -40.97 7.66
C PRO A 235 34.31 -41.97 7.98
N SER A 236 33.55 -42.26 6.93
CA SER A 236 32.37 -43.09 6.83
C SER A 236 32.50 -44.49 7.49
N PRO A 237 31.43 -44.97 8.13
CA PRO A 237 31.01 -46.34 7.97
C PRO A 237 29.57 -46.47 7.44
N THR A 238 29.43 -47.32 6.43
CA THR A 238 28.25 -48.11 5.97
C THR A 238 26.82 -47.52 6.09
N PRO A 239 25.97 -47.68 5.09
CA PRO A 239 24.67 -47.02 4.97
C PRO A 239 23.65 -47.62 5.93
N SER A 240 23.22 -46.84 6.88
CA SER A 240 22.00 -47.08 7.65
C SER A 240 20.94 -46.15 7.13
N ASN A 241 19.81 -46.71 6.73
CA ASN A 241 18.64 -46.03 6.18
C ASN A 241 17.93 -45.28 7.30
N SER A 242 18.41 -44.07 7.64
CA SER A 242 17.76 -43.14 8.54
C SER A 242 17.19 -41.96 7.75
N THR A 243 15.88 -41.90 7.72
CA THR A 243 15.11 -40.73 7.25
C THR A 243 15.64 -39.48 7.92
N PRO A 244 15.99 -38.40 7.20
CA PRO A 244 16.40 -37.14 7.83
C PRO A 244 15.24 -36.58 8.64
N THR A 245 15.44 -36.47 9.94
CA THR A 245 14.52 -35.78 10.84
C THR A 245 14.51 -34.28 10.42
N PRO A 246 13.36 -33.68 10.15
CA PRO A 246 13.31 -32.27 9.85
C PRO A 246 13.80 -31.49 11.07
N ILE A 247 14.80 -30.65 10.86
CA ILE A 247 15.28 -29.69 11.85
C ILE A 247 14.14 -28.69 12.08
N PRO A 248 13.61 -28.57 13.32
CA PRO A 248 12.61 -27.54 13.58
C PRO A 248 13.29 -26.16 13.51
N THR A 249 13.09 -25.47 12.42
CA THR A 249 13.39 -24.05 12.32
C THR A 249 12.29 -23.30 13.06
N THR A 250 12.33 -23.27 14.38
CA THR A 250 11.52 -22.32 15.13
C THR A 250 12.17 -20.95 14.94
N ALA A 251 11.64 -20.18 13.99
CA ALA A 251 11.89 -18.76 13.96
C ALA A 251 11.46 -18.20 15.33
N ALA A 252 12.35 -17.50 16.01
CA ALA A 252 12.04 -16.84 17.27
C ALA A 252 10.93 -15.81 16.98
N THR A 253 9.73 -16.07 17.47
CA THR A 253 8.61 -15.13 17.37
C THR A 253 9.01 -13.91 18.22
N ALA A 254 9.28 -12.78 17.58
CA ALA A 254 9.59 -11.55 18.31
C ALA A 254 8.40 -11.17 19.21
N THR A 255 8.68 -10.85 20.47
CA THR A 255 7.64 -10.36 21.38
C THR A 255 7.07 -9.07 20.83
N PRO A 256 5.74 -8.94 20.68
CA PRO A 256 5.13 -7.72 20.18
C PRO A 256 5.47 -6.50 21.04
N LEU A 257 5.71 -5.36 20.40
CA LEU A 257 5.89 -4.07 21.07
C LEU A 257 4.53 -3.52 21.45
N ASN A 258 4.26 -3.50 22.75
CA ASN A 258 3.07 -2.87 23.32
C ASN A 258 3.39 -1.43 23.72
N ILE A 259 3.56 -0.55 22.72
CA ILE A 259 3.95 0.85 22.89
C ILE A 259 2.78 1.79 22.61
N ALA A 260 2.73 2.89 23.35
CA ALA A 260 1.74 3.94 23.07
C ALA A 260 2.14 4.73 21.80
N PRO A 261 1.16 5.23 21.03
CA PRO A 261 1.43 6.14 19.93
C PRO A 261 2.05 7.44 20.45
N VAL A 262 2.92 8.05 19.65
CA VAL A 262 3.51 9.38 19.94
C VAL A 262 2.53 10.52 19.64
N ALA A 263 1.53 10.27 18.80
CA ALA A 263 0.42 11.17 18.53
C ALA A 263 -0.82 10.36 18.14
N THR A 264 -2.00 10.90 18.47
CA THR A 264 -3.30 10.32 18.11
C THR A 264 -4.19 11.44 17.59
N ILE A 265 -4.67 11.32 16.35
CA ILE A 265 -5.69 12.23 15.81
C ILE A 265 -7.03 11.60 16.04
N SER A 266 -7.85 12.20 16.91
CA SER A 266 -9.16 11.68 17.31
C SER A 266 -10.02 12.75 17.96
N GLY A 267 -11.22 12.36 18.36
CA GLY A 267 -12.17 13.25 19.05
C GLY A 267 -13.13 13.96 18.09
N SER A 268 -14.17 14.58 18.63
CA SER A 268 -15.29 15.10 17.85
C SER A 268 -14.91 16.16 16.81
N ALA A 269 -13.89 16.98 17.09
CA ALA A 269 -13.44 18.00 16.13
C ALA A 269 -12.67 17.40 14.95
N SER A 270 -12.09 16.19 15.07
CA SER A 270 -11.38 15.55 13.95
C SER A 270 -12.32 15.06 12.86
N GLY A 271 -13.57 14.82 13.19
CA GLY A 271 -14.55 14.26 12.25
C GLY A 271 -14.29 12.82 11.85
N ILE A 272 -13.26 12.17 12.37
CA ILE A 272 -12.94 10.77 12.09
C ILE A 272 -13.98 9.86 12.74
N HIS A 273 -14.52 8.91 11.96
CA HIS A 273 -15.48 7.93 12.45
C HIS A 273 -15.23 6.52 11.91
N GLN A 274 -15.08 6.34 10.61
CA GLN A 274 -14.77 5.05 9.97
C GLN A 274 -13.58 5.20 9.01
N PRO A 275 -12.37 5.48 9.55
CA PRO A 275 -11.19 5.66 8.72
C PRO A 275 -10.74 4.35 8.10
N THR A 276 -10.47 4.35 6.80
CA THR A 276 -10.03 3.21 6.01
C THR A 276 -8.58 3.40 5.54
N GLY A 277 -8.36 3.85 4.32
CA GLY A 277 -7.04 4.14 3.80
C GLY A 277 -6.52 5.51 4.23
N LEU A 278 -5.21 5.68 4.19
CA LEU A 278 -4.57 6.96 4.44
C LEU A 278 -3.34 7.17 3.55
N ALA A 279 -2.98 8.43 3.37
CA ALA A 279 -1.76 8.84 2.68
C ALA A 279 -1.17 10.09 3.31
N LEU A 280 0.13 10.29 3.11
CA LEU A 280 0.81 11.55 3.38
C LEU A 280 1.34 12.16 2.08
N ASP A 281 1.31 13.48 1.97
CA ASP A 281 2.00 14.17 0.89
C ASP A 281 3.42 14.60 1.32
N THR A 282 4.19 15.12 0.38
CA THR A 282 5.57 15.57 0.63
C THR A 282 5.67 16.75 1.59
N ASN A 283 4.57 17.45 1.89
CA ASN A 283 4.47 18.50 2.90
C ASN A 283 4.08 17.93 4.28
N GLY A 284 3.85 16.61 4.38
CA GLY A 284 3.43 15.92 5.59
C GLY A 284 1.95 16.11 5.94
N ARG A 285 1.10 16.63 5.04
CA ARG A 285 -0.35 16.64 5.25
C ARG A 285 -0.87 15.20 5.22
N ILE A 286 -1.83 14.92 6.08
CA ILE A 286 -2.39 13.58 6.28
C ILE A 286 -3.77 13.55 5.64
N TYR A 287 -3.96 12.64 4.70
CA TYR A 287 -5.22 12.41 4.01
C TYR A 287 -5.83 11.11 4.50
N VAL A 288 -7.07 11.15 4.93
CA VAL A 288 -7.78 9.98 5.49
C VAL A 288 -9.07 9.77 4.72
N ALA A 289 -9.24 8.60 4.13
CA ALA A 289 -10.52 8.16 3.61
C ALA A 289 -11.42 7.74 4.79
N ASP A 290 -12.58 8.36 4.93
CA ASP A 290 -13.54 8.08 6.01
C ASP A 290 -14.92 7.81 5.42
N GLN A 291 -15.46 6.62 5.69
CA GLN A 291 -16.73 6.18 5.10
C GLN A 291 -17.96 6.81 5.76
N ALA A 292 -17.82 7.29 7.00
CA ALA A 292 -18.93 7.85 7.75
C ALA A 292 -18.51 9.04 8.63
N SER A 293 -17.72 9.94 8.07
CA SER A 293 -17.17 11.10 8.79
C SER A 293 -18.26 11.96 9.41
N THR A 294 -17.96 12.50 10.58
CA THR A 294 -18.84 13.40 11.32
C THR A 294 -18.64 14.89 10.98
N VAL A 295 -17.84 15.21 9.95
CA VAL A 295 -17.76 16.58 9.38
C VAL A 295 -19.08 17.04 8.76
N CYS A 296 -20.01 16.10 8.49
CA CYS A 296 -21.37 16.33 8.01
C CYS A 296 -22.41 15.93 9.08
N THR A 297 -23.61 16.49 8.94
CA THR A 297 -24.77 16.07 9.72
C THR A 297 -25.95 15.85 8.77
N PRO A 298 -26.45 14.59 8.58
CA PRO A 298 -25.92 13.33 9.13
C PRO A 298 -24.50 13.01 8.61
N SER A 299 -23.84 12.00 9.20
CA SER A 299 -22.49 11.57 8.78
C SER A 299 -22.44 11.25 7.29
N CYS A 300 -21.31 11.51 6.66
CA CYS A 300 -21.12 11.36 5.22
C CYS A 300 -19.75 10.77 4.88
N PRO A 301 -19.58 10.14 3.69
CA PRO A 301 -18.28 9.79 3.19
C PRO A 301 -17.44 11.06 2.92
N ALA A 302 -16.17 11.03 3.31
CA ALA A 302 -15.28 12.17 3.19
C ALA A 302 -13.82 11.76 3.01
N ILE A 303 -13.03 12.65 2.42
CA ILE A 303 -11.59 12.66 2.58
C ILE A 303 -11.25 13.78 3.55
N LEU A 304 -10.69 13.41 4.71
CA LEU A 304 -10.26 14.35 5.73
C LEU A 304 -8.79 14.71 5.50
N ILE A 305 -8.47 16.00 5.57
CA ILE A 305 -7.12 16.51 5.27
C ILE A 305 -6.62 17.27 6.50
N PHE A 306 -5.68 16.66 7.21
CA PHE A 306 -5.09 17.24 8.41
C PHE A 306 -3.74 17.90 8.11
N PRO A 307 -3.40 19.01 8.79
CA PRO A 307 -2.06 19.59 8.75
C PRO A 307 -0.97 18.58 9.19
N ALA A 308 0.25 18.79 8.71
CA ALA A 308 1.42 18.02 9.19
C ALA A 308 1.58 18.13 10.71
N GLY A 309 1.90 16.99 11.36
CA GLY A 309 2.11 16.93 12.81
C GLY A 309 0.84 17.08 13.65
N SER A 310 -0.35 16.89 13.07
CA SER A 310 -1.63 16.91 13.81
C SER A 310 -1.62 15.90 14.96
N ASN A 311 -2.17 16.33 16.10
CA ASN A 311 -2.34 15.52 17.31
C ASN A 311 -3.58 15.98 18.08
N GLY A 312 -4.36 15.07 18.62
CA GLY A 312 -5.60 15.36 19.34
C GLY A 312 -6.77 15.72 18.43
N ALA A 313 -7.68 16.52 18.93
CA ALA A 313 -8.94 16.90 18.27
C ALA A 313 -8.75 18.08 17.30
N VAL A 314 -8.02 17.85 16.23
CA VAL A 314 -7.72 18.85 15.18
C VAL A 314 -8.83 18.84 14.13
N THR A 315 -9.38 20.02 13.80
CA THR A 315 -10.38 20.16 12.73
C THR A 315 -9.69 20.07 11.35
N PRO A 316 -10.09 19.10 10.50
CA PRO A 316 -9.52 18.95 9.16
C PRO A 316 -10.17 19.91 8.15
N GLN A 317 -9.50 20.11 7.01
CA GLN A 317 -10.20 20.35 5.77
C GLN A 317 -10.82 19.04 5.29
N SER A 318 -11.88 19.11 4.47
CA SER A 318 -12.50 17.89 3.94
C SER A 318 -12.94 18.06 2.48
N ILE A 319 -12.95 16.94 1.74
CA ILE A 319 -13.67 16.78 0.48
C ILE A 319 -14.89 15.93 0.82
N SER A 320 -16.08 16.52 0.77
CA SER A 320 -17.33 15.86 1.17
C SER A 320 -18.55 16.54 0.54
N GLY A 321 -19.64 15.81 0.41
CA GLY A 321 -20.90 16.31 -0.14
C GLY A 321 -21.26 15.72 -1.50
N THR A 322 -22.45 16.03 -1.98
CA THR A 322 -23.10 15.34 -3.11
C THR A 322 -22.37 15.46 -4.45
N ASN A 323 -21.63 16.56 -4.67
CA ASN A 323 -20.90 16.75 -5.93
C ASN A 323 -19.62 15.92 -6.01
N THR A 324 -19.10 15.43 -4.88
CA THR A 324 -17.86 14.65 -4.85
C THR A 324 -18.01 13.28 -5.48
N GLY A 325 -19.23 12.74 -5.49
CA GLY A 325 -19.53 11.37 -5.92
C GLY A 325 -19.14 10.30 -4.90
N LEU A 326 -18.51 10.66 -3.77
CA LEU A 326 -18.08 9.71 -2.73
C LEU A 326 -19.28 8.98 -2.13
N THR A 327 -19.15 7.66 -1.97
CA THR A 327 -20.15 6.77 -1.37
C THR A 327 -19.58 5.90 -0.26
N ALA A 328 -18.44 5.28 -0.49
CA ALA A 328 -17.71 4.46 0.48
C ALA A 328 -16.21 4.48 0.16
N PRO A 329 -15.50 5.59 0.45
CA PRO A 329 -14.08 5.69 0.15
C PRO A 329 -13.27 4.65 0.93
N THR A 330 -12.46 3.87 0.20
CA THR A 330 -11.69 2.76 0.73
C THR A 330 -10.21 3.07 0.88
N ASP A 331 -9.66 3.88 -0.02
CA ASP A 331 -8.26 4.33 0.06
C ASP A 331 -8.08 5.70 -0.57
N VAL A 332 -6.99 6.35 -0.22
CA VAL A 332 -6.56 7.64 -0.77
C VAL A 332 -5.07 7.63 -1.05
N LYS A 333 -4.66 8.20 -2.18
CA LYS A 333 -3.25 8.47 -2.53
C LYS A 333 -3.12 9.88 -3.08
N VAL A 334 -1.93 10.45 -2.96
CA VAL A 334 -1.62 11.79 -3.44
C VAL A 334 -0.40 11.70 -4.34
N ASP A 335 -0.50 12.28 -5.55
CA ASP A 335 0.61 12.29 -6.50
C ASP A 335 1.62 13.43 -6.22
N LYS A 336 2.72 13.44 -6.96
CA LYS A 336 3.78 14.46 -6.85
C LYS A 336 3.30 15.88 -7.22
N SER A 337 2.14 16.00 -7.88
CA SER A 337 1.46 17.27 -8.19
C SER A 337 0.35 17.60 -7.20
N PHE A 338 0.22 16.83 -6.12
CA PHE A 338 -0.80 16.96 -5.08
C PHE A 338 -2.23 16.68 -5.55
N ASN A 339 -2.44 16.03 -6.70
CA ASN A 339 -3.76 15.50 -7.04
C ASN A 339 -4.10 14.34 -6.12
N ILE A 340 -5.38 14.25 -5.76
CA ILE A 340 -5.88 13.31 -4.75
C ILE A 340 -6.66 12.21 -5.47
N TYR A 341 -6.18 10.98 -5.38
CA TYR A 341 -6.80 9.78 -5.94
C TYR A 341 -7.55 9.05 -4.83
N VAL A 342 -8.83 8.78 -5.03
CA VAL A 342 -9.68 8.13 -4.04
C VAL A 342 -10.31 6.89 -4.65
N ALA A 343 -10.00 5.71 -4.10
CA ALA A 343 -10.79 4.51 -4.37
C ALA A 343 -12.12 4.62 -3.63
N ASP A 344 -13.21 4.36 -4.34
CA ASP A 344 -14.56 4.41 -3.78
C ASP A 344 -15.35 3.20 -4.25
N GLU A 345 -16.15 2.63 -3.38
CA GLU A 345 -17.05 1.52 -3.72
C GLU A 345 -18.46 2.06 -3.91
N LYS A 346 -18.91 2.11 -5.15
CA LYS A 346 -20.24 2.57 -5.51
C LYS A 346 -21.12 1.40 -5.96
N ALA A 347 -22.04 0.97 -5.11
CA ALA A 347 -23.02 -0.08 -5.41
C ALA A 347 -22.38 -1.38 -5.95
N GLY A 348 -21.26 -1.82 -5.38
CA GLY A 348 -20.53 -3.02 -5.77
C GLY A 348 -19.61 -2.84 -6.98
N GLN A 349 -19.49 -1.63 -7.50
CA GLN A 349 -18.51 -1.27 -8.53
C GLN A 349 -17.48 -0.29 -7.98
N GLY A 350 -16.21 -0.57 -8.21
CA GLY A 350 -15.13 0.31 -7.84
C GLY A 350 -14.99 1.49 -8.79
N VAL A 351 -14.69 2.64 -8.25
CA VAL A 351 -14.39 3.86 -8.98
C VAL A 351 -13.15 4.49 -8.36
N VAL A 352 -12.28 5.09 -9.17
CA VAL A 352 -11.27 6.01 -8.66
C VAL A 352 -11.66 7.43 -9.05
N TYR A 353 -11.96 8.25 -8.05
CA TYR A 353 -12.13 9.69 -8.24
C TYR A 353 -10.79 10.40 -8.14
N VAL A 354 -10.53 11.31 -9.05
CA VAL A 354 -9.34 12.17 -9.00
C VAL A 354 -9.78 13.60 -8.71
N PHE A 355 -9.31 14.17 -7.62
CA PHE A 355 -9.53 15.55 -7.28
C PHE A 355 -8.26 16.37 -7.53
N ALA A 356 -8.44 17.61 -7.97
CA ALA A 356 -7.32 18.52 -8.20
C ALA A 356 -6.56 18.84 -6.91
N ALA A 357 -5.31 19.22 -7.03
CA ALA A 357 -4.51 19.72 -5.92
C ALA A 357 -5.21 20.84 -5.17
N GLY A 358 -5.26 20.74 -3.83
CA GLY A 358 -5.93 21.72 -2.98
C GLY A 358 -7.45 21.66 -2.98
N ALA A 359 -8.06 20.64 -3.58
CA ALA A 359 -9.52 20.44 -3.53
C ALA A 359 -10.03 20.32 -2.10
N THR A 360 -11.10 21.03 -1.78
CA THR A 360 -11.81 20.98 -0.48
C THR A 360 -13.30 21.28 -0.68
N GLY A 361 -14.12 20.85 0.28
CA GLY A 361 -15.58 21.08 0.27
C GLY A 361 -16.31 20.17 -0.72
N ASN A 362 -17.47 20.62 -1.17
CA ASN A 362 -18.36 19.87 -2.05
C ASN A 362 -18.00 20.11 -3.53
N VAL A 363 -16.87 19.59 -3.97
CA VAL A 363 -16.31 19.75 -5.31
C VAL A 363 -16.44 18.47 -6.13
N ALA A 364 -16.63 18.61 -7.44
CA ALA A 364 -16.62 17.47 -8.35
C ALA A 364 -15.18 16.98 -8.62
N PRO A 365 -14.98 15.67 -8.86
CA PRO A 365 -13.69 15.18 -9.32
C PRO A 365 -13.36 15.69 -10.71
N VAL A 366 -12.08 15.92 -10.98
CA VAL A 366 -11.58 16.33 -12.31
C VAL A 366 -11.47 15.14 -13.27
N ALA A 367 -11.44 13.91 -12.71
CA ALA A 367 -11.52 12.68 -13.49
C ALA A 367 -12.18 11.56 -12.67
N THR A 368 -12.73 10.59 -13.40
CA THR A 368 -13.32 9.37 -12.85
C THR A 368 -12.78 8.19 -13.65
N LEU A 369 -12.18 7.22 -12.97
CA LEU A 369 -11.68 5.99 -13.57
C LEU A 369 -12.56 4.83 -13.09
N ASN A 370 -13.12 4.09 -14.02
CA ASN A 370 -14.03 2.99 -13.69
C ASN A 370 -13.24 1.68 -13.52
N ALA A 371 -13.63 0.88 -12.55
CA ALA A 371 -13.20 -0.50 -12.41
C ALA A 371 -14.29 -1.47 -12.84
N THR A 372 -13.93 -2.73 -13.02
CA THR A 372 -14.86 -3.82 -13.32
C THR A 372 -15.43 -4.48 -12.08
N GLY A 373 -14.78 -4.31 -10.93
CA GLY A 373 -15.19 -4.84 -9.63
C GLY A 373 -14.95 -3.84 -8.49
N ALA A 374 -15.10 -4.28 -7.25
CA ALA A 374 -14.91 -3.44 -6.06
C ALA A 374 -13.44 -3.15 -5.82
N LEU A 375 -13.09 -1.88 -5.62
CA LEU A 375 -11.73 -1.44 -5.32
C LEU A 375 -11.53 -1.25 -3.82
N ILE A 376 -10.36 -1.66 -3.32
CA ILE A 376 -9.98 -1.46 -1.92
C ILE A 376 -8.79 -0.52 -1.82
N GLY A 377 -7.63 -0.89 -2.31
CA GLY A 377 -6.38 -0.16 -2.15
C GLY A 377 -5.85 0.42 -3.44
N LEU A 378 -5.07 1.48 -3.33
CA LEU A 378 -4.38 2.17 -4.40
C LEU A 378 -2.87 2.20 -4.17
N ALA A 379 -2.10 2.28 -5.25
CA ALA A 379 -0.71 2.69 -5.24
C ALA A 379 -0.39 3.54 -6.47
N LEU A 380 0.52 4.49 -6.31
CA LEU A 380 1.09 5.26 -7.40
C LEU A 380 2.55 4.84 -7.57
N THR A 381 3.02 4.69 -8.80
CA THR A 381 4.45 4.44 -9.03
C THR A 381 5.32 5.55 -8.43
N PRO A 382 6.52 5.22 -7.93
CA PRO A 382 7.44 6.19 -7.33
C PRO A 382 7.83 7.38 -8.20
#